data_99e560867c7655aa2ed075b594e4253e
#
_entry.id   99e560867c7655aa2ed075b594e4253e
#
_cell.length_a   1.000
_cell.length_b   1.000
_cell.length_c   1.000
_cell.angle_alpha   90.00
_cell.angle_beta   90.00
_cell.angle_gamma   90.00
#
_symmetry.space_group_name_H-M   'P 1'
#
loop_
_entity.id
_entity.type
_entity.pdbx_description
1 polymer ?
#
loop_
_entity_poly.entity_id
_entity_poly.type
_entity_poly.pdbx_seq_one_letter_code
_entity_poly.pdbx_strand_id
1 'polypeptide(L)'
;MDNFTVLSIPEISNERQIWLIRTNGGLYYNDFTTNKYVALGWDAVSVDLLLNSSISNDAKKEKINELYPDEKRPGLIFSQLYNFHCVMNNGDLVLIPSEGTKFIRVGILGETVEEVSHINNSNEEYAVCSYTHKRKVKWFSEIDVSRDIYLSKIMKVQQTISNITKYA
;
A
#
# COMPACT_ATOMS: atom_id res chain seq x y z
N MET A 1 -11.16 35.09 21.72
CA MET A 1 -9.98 34.84 20.81
C MET A 1 -10.16 33.45 20.25
N ASP A 2 -10.66 33.38 19.03
CA ASP A 2 -10.94 32.09 18.38
C ASP A 2 -9.62 31.50 17.88
N ASN A 3 -9.20 30.41 18.48
CA ASN A 3 -8.10 29.59 17.98
C ASN A 3 -8.56 28.88 16.71
N PHE A 4 -8.36 29.50 15.56
CA PHE A 4 -8.42 28.79 14.30
C PHE A 4 -7.27 27.80 14.25
N THR A 5 -7.58 26.52 14.44
CA THR A 5 -6.64 25.44 14.09
C THR A 5 -6.52 25.45 12.58
N VAL A 6 -5.43 26.01 12.08
CA VAL A 6 -5.10 25.94 10.66
C VAL A 6 -4.85 24.46 10.35
N LEU A 7 -5.80 23.82 9.71
CA LEU A 7 -5.56 22.51 9.10
C LEU A 7 -4.49 22.71 8.03
N SER A 8 -3.24 22.36 8.36
CA SER A 8 -2.17 22.36 7.37
C SER A 8 -2.47 21.24 6.37
N ILE A 9 -3.00 21.60 5.22
CA ILE A 9 -3.06 20.70 4.06
C ILE A 9 -1.58 20.47 3.68
N PRO A 10 -1.09 19.21 3.69
CA PRO A 10 0.29 18.97 3.32
C PRO A 10 0.49 19.41 1.86
N GLU A 11 1.50 20.24 1.63
CA GLU A 11 1.91 20.59 0.26
C GLU A 11 2.31 19.31 -0.47
N ILE A 12 1.57 18.99 -1.52
CA ILE A 12 1.87 17.87 -2.40
C ILE A 12 2.90 18.39 -3.41
N SER A 13 4.15 17.96 -3.30
CA SER A 13 5.15 18.31 -4.30
C SER A 13 4.82 17.66 -5.65
N ASN A 14 5.08 18.36 -6.75
CA ASN A 14 4.83 17.84 -8.10
C ASN A 14 5.70 16.62 -8.48
N GLU A 15 6.65 16.24 -7.64
CA GLU A 15 7.54 15.09 -7.83
C GLU A 15 7.06 13.81 -7.15
N ARG A 16 5.97 13.88 -6.36
CA ARG A 16 5.43 12.72 -5.67
C ARG A 16 4.77 11.76 -6.62
N GLN A 17 5.04 10.48 -6.42
CA GLN A 17 4.31 9.41 -7.09
C GLN A 17 3.02 9.08 -6.35
N ILE A 18 2.08 8.50 -7.08
CA ILE A 18 0.80 8.06 -6.54
C ILE A 18 0.68 6.56 -6.75
N TRP A 19 0.46 5.86 -5.65
CA TRP A 19 0.38 4.41 -5.61
C TRP A 19 -1.00 3.94 -5.18
N LEU A 20 -1.52 2.95 -5.88
CA LEU A 20 -2.70 2.21 -5.45
C LEU A 20 -2.24 0.91 -4.80
N ILE A 21 -2.67 0.64 -3.58
CA ILE A 21 -2.42 -0.62 -2.87
C ILE A 21 -3.76 -1.29 -2.58
N ARG A 22 -3.90 -2.54 -2.99
CA ARG A 22 -5.12 -3.32 -2.76
C ARG A 22 -5.21 -3.80 -1.31
N THR A 23 -6.43 -3.90 -0.82
CA THR A 23 -6.76 -4.28 0.56
C THR A 23 -7.39 -5.67 0.66
N ASN A 24 -7.04 -6.57 -0.25
CA ASN A 24 -7.65 -7.90 -0.36
C ASN A 24 -9.19 -7.82 -0.47
N GLY A 25 -9.68 -7.18 -1.53
CA GLY A 25 -11.11 -7.00 -1.75
C GLY A 25 -11.81 -6.08 -0.75
N GLY A 26 -11.08 -5.30 0.02
CA GLY A 26 -11.59 -4.43 1.08
C GLY A 26 -11.45 -5.01 2.48
N LEU A 27 -11.06 -6.29 2.60
CA LEU A 27 -10.96 -7.01 3.88
C LEU A 27 -10.07 -6.26 4.89
N TYR A 28 -8.94 -5.72 4.45
CA TYR A 28 -7.99 -5.03 5.33
C TYR A 28 -8.13 -3.51 5.34
N TYR A 29 -9.14 -2.95 4.68
CA TYR A 29 -9.34 -1.51 4.63
C TYR A 29 -9.42 -0.86 6.01
N ASN A 30 -10.23 -1.42 6.91
CA ASN A 30 -10.41 -0.89 8.26
C ASN A 30 -9.17 -1.05 9.11
N ASP A 31 -8.47 -2.17 9.02
CA ASP A 31 -7.22 -2.39 9.73
C ASP A 31 -6.14 -1.40 9.29
N PHE A 32 -5.94 -1.23 7.98
CA PHE A 32 -4.95 -0.28 7.45
C PHE A 32 -5.26 1.16 7.82
N THR A 33 -6.54 1.55 7.80
CA THR A 33 -6.93 2.93 8.14
C THR A 33 -6.82 3.21 9.64
N THR A 34 -7.26 2.27 10.48
CA THR A 34 -7.23 2.42 11.94
C THR A 34 -5.80 2.40 12.48
N ASN A 35 -4.98 1.46 12.02
CA ASN A 35 -3.63 1.25 12.52
C ASN A 35 -2.54 1.97 11.70
N LYS A 36 -2.93 2.79 10.72
CA LYS A 36 -2.08 3.74 9.98
C LYS A 36 -0.92 3.07 9.25
N TYR A 37 -1.21 2.03 8.50
CA TYR A 37 -0.22 1.31 7.69
C TYR A 37 -0.84 0.72 6.43
N VAL A 38 0.02 0.20 5.57
CA VAL A 38 -0.32 -0.68 4.45
C VAL A 38 0.61 -1.88 4.47
N ALA A 39 0.17 -3.00 3.94
CA ALA A 39 0.96 -4.22 3.93
C ALA A 39 0.82 -4.99 2.62
N LEU A 40 1.85 -5.77 2.34
CA LEU A 40 1.90 -6.73 1.24
C LEU A 40 2.15 -8.14 1.77
N GLY A 41 1.55 -9.11 1.12
CA GLY A 41 1.80 -10.54 1.34
C GLY A 41 3.16 -10.99 0.77
N TRP A 42 3.25 -12.29 0.50
CA TRP A 42 4.47 -13.01 0.12
C TRP A 42 5.53 -13.01 1.22
N ASP A 43 5.10 -13.36 2.41
CA ASP A 43 5.86 -13.30 3.66
C ASP A 43 7.13 -14.18 3.67
N ALA A 44 7.19 -15.21 2.83
CA ALA A 44 8.38 -16.04 2.68
C ALA A 44 9.56 -15.33 1.98
N VAL A 45 9.30 -14.21 1.29
CA VAL A 45 10.34 -13.40 0.66
C VAL A 45 10.88 -12.41 1.67
N SER A 46 12.14 -12.56 2.07
CA SER A 46 12.77 -11.63 3.01
C SER A 46 13.14 -10.30 2.35
N VAL A 47 13.12 -9.23 3.13
CA VAL A 47 13.60 -7.91 2.70
C VAL A 47 15.10 -7.97 2.36
N ASP A 48 15.87 -8.74 3.11
CA ASP A 48 17.31 -8.94 2.85
C ASP A 48 17.59 -9.50 1.46
N LEU A 49 16.77 -10.45 0.98
CA LEU A 49 16.88 -10.95 -0.38
C LEU A 49 16.65 -9.85 -1.41
N LEU A 50 15.63 -9.01 -1.20
CA LEU A 50 15.29 -7.92 -2.12
C LEU A 50 16.37 -6.85 -2.20
N LEU A 51 16.97 -6.50 -1.06
CA LEU A 51 17.96 -5.43 -0.93
C LEU A 51 19.39 -5.89 -1.22
N ASN A 52 19.65 -7.19 -1.34
CA ASN A 52 21.00 -7.74 -1.54
C ASN A 52 21.52 -7.39 -2.95
N SER A 53 22.46 -6.46 -3.00
CA SER A 53 23.11 -6.02 -4.26
C SER A 53 24.06 -7.06 -4.85
N SER A 54 24.48 -8.06 -4.08
CA SER A 54 25.35 -9.15 -4.54
C SER A 54 24.61 -10.21 -5.36
N ILE A 55 23.29 -10.19 -5.34
CA ILE A 55 22.42 -11.13 -6.07
C ILE A 55 21.77 -10.39 -7.23
N SER A 56 21.86 -10.94 -8.44
CA SER A 56 21.19 -10.37 -9.61
C SER A 56 19.68 -10.45 -9.48
N ASN A 57 18.97 -9.56 -10.18
CA ASN A 57 17.51 -9.57 -10.17
C ASN A 57 16.94 -10.89 -10.72
N ASP A 58 17.59 -11.51 -11.69
CA ASP A 58 17.16 -12.80 -12.22
C ASP A 58 17.32 -13.92 -11.18
N ALA A 59 18.44 -13.95 -10.45
CA ALA A 59 18.64 -14.89 -9.36
C ALA A 59 17.65 -14.67 -8.19
N LYS A 60 17.26 -13.42 -7.90
CA LYS A 60 16.20 -13.12 -6.93
C LYS A 60 14.84 -13.68 -7.38
N LYS A 61 14.50 -13.51 -8.66
CA LYS A 61 13.27 -14.06 -9.23
C LYS A 61 13.23 -15.58 -9.16
N GLU A 62 14.35 -16.25 -9.43
CA GLU A 62 14.47 -17.71 -9.31
C GLU A 62 14.21 -18.17 -7.87
N LYS A 63 14.84 -17.52 -6.89
CA LYS A 63 14.60 -17.83 -5.47
C LYS A 63 13.16 -17.60 -5.05
N ILE A 64 12.50 -16.54 -5.53
CA ILE A 64 11.09 -16.28 -5.28
C ILE A 64 10.21 -17.37 -5.90
N ASN A 65 10.56 -17.83 -7.11
CA ASN A 65 9.83 -18.90 -7.77
C ASN A 65 9.94 -20.24 -7.01
N GLU A 66 11.07 -20.51 -6.38
CA GLU A 66 11.24 -21.68 -5.50
C GLU A 66 10.34 -21.60 -4.26
N LEU A 67 10.15 -20.40 -3.70
CA LEU A 67 9.28 -20.16 -2.54
C LEU A 67 7.79 -20.22 -2.89
N TYR A 68 7.43 -19.85 -4.12
CA TYR A 68 6.05 -19.79 -4.62
C TYR A 68 5.92 -20.51 -5.97
N PRO A 69 6.09 -21.85 -6.00
CA PRO A 69 6.16 -22.61 -7.26
C PRO A 69 4.85 -22.61 -8.04
N ASP A 70 3.72 -22.37 -7.38
CA ASP A 70 2.40 -22.33 -8.02
C ASP A 70 2.08 -20.97 -8.65
N GLU A 71 2.93 -19.96 -8.45
CA GLU A 71 2.73 -18.64 -9.06
C GLU A 71 3.09 -18.70 -10.55
N LYS A 72 2.10 -18.47 -11.39
CA LYS A 72 2.27 -18.50 -12.87
C LYS A 72 3.14 -17.34 -13.39
N ARG A 73 3.31 -16.29 -12.60
CA ARG A 73 4.05 -15.08 -12.95
C ARG A 73 5.03 -14.69 -11.83
N PRO A 74 6.12 -15.44 -11.65
CA PRO A 74 7.07 -15.20 -10.54
C PRO A 74 7.70 -13.81 -10.58
N GLY A 75 7.89 -13.24 -11.76
CA GLY A 75 8.37 -11.86 -11.92
C GLY A 75 7.39 -10.81 -11.35
N LEU A 76 6.11 -11.15 -11.22
CA LEU A 76 5.12 -10.28 -10.62
C LEU A 76 5.39 -10.10 -9.11
N ILE A 77 5.66 -11.18 -8.38
CA ILE A 77 5.97 -11.10 -6.94
C ILE A 77 7.19 -10.21 -6.72
N PHE A 78 8.27 -10.47 -7.47
CA PHE A 78 9.48 -9.66 -7.38
C PHE A 78 9.19 -8.18 -7.63
N SER A 79 8.49 -7.84 -8.72
CA SER A 79 8.23 -6.44 -9.06
C SER A 79 7.35 -5.73 -8.03
N GLN A 80 6.35 -6.41 -7.48
CA GLN A 80 5.46 -5.85 -6.45
C GLN A 80 6.24 -5.57 -5.15
N LEU A 81 7.03 -6.51 -4.67
CA LEU A 81 7.84 -6.33 -3.46
C LEU A 81 8.99 -5.33 -3.68
N TYR A 82 9.62 -5.35 -4.84
CA TYR A 82 10.65 -4.39 -5.19
C TYR A 82 10.09 -2.96 -5.23
N ASN A 83 8.94 -2.77 -5.85
CA ASN A 83 8.26 -1.47 -5.83
C ASN A 83 7.99 -1.01 -4.39
N PHE A 84 7.48 -1.91 -3.56
CA PHE A 84 7.11 -1.58 -2.18
C PHE A 84 8.30 -1.15 -1.32
N HIS A 85 9.44 -1.83 -1.44
CA HIS A 85 10.62 -1.58 -0.61
C HIS A 85 11.65 -0.63 -1.22
N CYS A 86 11.77 -0.60 -2.57
CA CYS A 86 12.88 0.06 -3.24
C CYS A 86 12.47 1.23 -4.13
N VAL A 87 11.25 1.27 -4.64
CA VAL A 87 10.81 2.31 -5.59
C VAL A 87 9.91 3.35 -4.94
N MET A 88 8.97 2.91 -4.10
CA MET A 88 8.09 3.80 -3.36
C MET A 88 8.89 4.62 -2.35
N ASN A 89 8.74 5.93 -2.39
CA ASN A 89 9.45 6.84 -1.50
C ASN A 89 8.58 7.29 -0.32
N ASN A 90 9.24 7.61 0.80
CA ASN A 90 8.58 8.34 1.87
C ASN A 90 8.07 9.67 1.34
N GLY A 91 6.81 9.98 1.61
CA GLY A 91 6.16 11.16 1.10
C GLY A 91 5.35 10.96 -0.18
N ASP A 92 5.45 9.82 -0.86
CA ASP A 92 4.55 9.49 -1.96
C ASP A 92 3.10 9.39 -1.46
N LEU A 93 2.15 9.57 -2.36
CA LEU A 93 0.74 9.35 -2.06
C LEU A 93 0.39 7.88 -2.20
N VAL A 94 -0.44 7.41 -1.30
CA VAL A 94 -0.99 6.06 -1.35
C VAL A 94 -2.51 6.10 -1.25
N LEU A 95 -3.16 5.32 -2.11
CA LEU A 95 -4.60 5.14 -2.16
C LEU A 95 -4.92 3.68 -1.85
N ILE A 96 -5.91 3.46 -0.99
CA ILE A 96 -6.46 2.12 -0.74
C ILE A 96 -7.96 2.10 -0.93
N PRO A 97 -8.52 1.08 -1.60
CA PRO A 97 -9.95 0.95 -1.81
C PRO A 97 -10.62 0.20 -0.66
N SER A 98 -11.83 0.62 -0.32
CA SER A 98 -12.76 -0.12 0.52
C SER A 98 -13.39 -1.29 -0.25
N GLU A 99 -14.18 -2.10 0.44
CA GLU A 99 -14.97 -3.17 -0.18
C GLU A 99 -15.86 -2.62 -1.31
N GLY A 100 -15.84 -3.30 -2.45
CA GLY A 100 -16.55 -2.87 -3.64
C GLY A 100 -16.08 -1.53 -4.21
N THR A 101 -14.97 -1.01 -3.74
CA THR A 101 -14.40 0.29 -4.16
C THR A 101 -15.39 1.45 -4.00
N LYS A 102 -16.17 1.44 -2.93
CA LYS A 102 -17.11 2.53 -2.62
C LYS A 102 -16.38 3.79 -2.17
N PHE A 103 -15.36 3.60 -1.36
CA PHE A 103 -14.51 4.66 -0.83
C PHE A 103 -13.04 4.39 -1.14
N ILE A 104 -12.27 5.45 -1.22
CA ILE A 104 -10.82 5.43 -1.32
C ILE A 104 -10.25 6.25 -0.18
N ARG A 105 -9.39 5.64 0.62
CA ARG A 105 -8.58 6.39 1.59
C ARG A 105 -7.30 6.87 0.93
N VAL A 106 -6.95 8.13 1.18
CA VAL A 106 -5.73 8.76 0.66
C VAL A 106 -4.81 9.11 1.82
N GLY A 107 -3.55 8.77 1.67
CA GLY A 107 -2.55 9.03 2.69
C GLY A 107 -1.17 9.32 2.12
N ILE A 108 -0.27 9.69 3.02
CA ILE A 108 1.15 9.92 2.74
C ILE A 108 1.93 8.72 3.24
N LEU A 109 2.70 8.12 2.35
CA LEU A 109 3.51 6.96 2.63
C LEU A 109 4.70 7.31 3.53
N GLY A 110 4.91 6.50 4.54
CA GLY A 110 6.05 6.58 5.45
C GLY A 110 7.04 5.44 5.25
N GLU A 111 7.88 5.24 6.25
CA GLU A 111 8.92 4.23 6.28
C GLU A 111 8.39 2.80 6.34
N THR A 112 9.20 1.85 5.92
CA THR A 112 8.98 0.43 6.17
C THR A 112 9.16 0.14 7.66
N VAL A 113 8.33 -0.77 8.19
CA VAL A 113 8.37 -1.20 9.60
C VAL A 113 8.19 -2.71 9.69
N GLU A 114 8.77 -3.31 10.71
CA GLU A 114 8.58 -4.75 10.99
C GLU A 114 7.27 -4.99 11.74
N GLU A 115 6.94 -4.12 12.68
CA GLU A 115 5.76 -4.25 13.54
C GLU A 115 4.89 -3.00 13.51
N VAL A 116 3.59 -3.22 13.63
CA VAL A 116 2.57 -2.18 13.77
C VAL A 116 1.77 -2.45 15.03
N SER A 117 1.62 -1.42 15.86
CA SER A 117 0.74 -1.50 17.04
C SER A 117 -0.72 -1.47 16.59
N HIS A 118 -1.46 -2.52 16.91
CA HIS A 118 -2.89 -2.59 16.63
C HIS A 118 -3.69 -1.98 17.78
N ILE A 119 -4.59 -1.06 17.44
CA ILE A 119 -5.52 -0.48 18.41
C ILE A 119 -6.67 -1.48 18.58
N ASN A 120 -6.77 -2.09 19.77
CA ASN A 120 -7.92 -2.87 20.14
C ASN A 120 -9.10 -1.96 20.44
N ASN A 121 -9.86 -1.59 19.42
CA ASN A 121 -11.16 -0.97 19.61
C ASN A 121 -12.15 -2.08 19.96
N SER A 122 -12.57 -2.13 21.20
CA SER A 122 -13.51 -3.13 21.73
C SER A 122 -14.91 -3.13 21.06
N ASN A 123 -15.16 -2.23 20.13
CA ASN A 123 -16.46 -2.02 19.51
C ASN A 123 -16.49 -2.23 17.98
N GLU A 124 -15.36 -2.45 17.32
CA GLU A 124 -15.32 -2.72 15.89
C GLU A 124 -14.50 -3.98 15.61
N GLU A 125 -15.20 -5.05 15.22
CA GLU A 125 -14.55 -6.24 14.67
C GLU A 125 -14.17 -5.97 13.21
N TYR A 126 -12.88 -5.92 12.93
CA TYR A 126 -12.35 -5.93 11.58
C TYR A 126 -11.24 -6.97 11.41
N ALA A 127 -11.05 -7.45 10.19
CA ALA A 127 -9.99 -8.41 9.91
C ALA A 127 -8.61 -7.76 10.06
N VAL A 128 -7.76 -8.35 10.90
CA VAL A 128 -6.37 -7.94 11.10
C VAL A 128 -5.48 -8.59 10.06
N CYS A 129 -4.70 -7.78 9.36
CA CYS A 129 -3.77 -8.25 8.35
C CYS A 129 -2.51 -8.86 8.99
N SER A 130 -2.16 -10.08 8.58
CA SER A 130 -0.97 -10.79 9.06
C SER A 130 0.27 -10.63 8.18
N TYR A 131 0.18 -9.87 7.09
CA TYR A 131 1.29 -9.68 6.16
C TYR A 131 2.51 -9.02 6.82
N THR A 132 3.70 -9.48 6.45
CA THR A 132 4.95 -9.05 7.09
C THR A 132 5.59 -7.83 6.44
N HIS A 133 5.35 -7.59 5.15
CA HIS A 133 5.85 -6.39 4.49
C HIS A 133 4.93 -5.21 4.79
N LYS A 134 5.40 -4.27 5.63
CA LYS A 134 4.57 -3.17 6.15
C LYS A 134 5.23 -1.82 5.94
N ARG A 135 4.42 -0.79 5.71
CA ARG A 135 4.84 0.62 5.69
C ARG A 135 3.84 1.47 6.44
N LYS A 136 4.34 2.45 7.19
CA LYS A 136 3.50 3.45 7.85
C LYS A 136 2.80 4.33 6.83
N VAL A 137 1.60 4.79 7.17
CA VAL A 137 0.84 5.76 6.38
C VAL A 137 0.21 6.80 7.29
N LYS A 138 0.27 8.05 6.87
CA LYS A 138 -0.51 9.14 7.46
C LYS A 138 -1.73 9.39 6.59
N TRP A 139 -2.88 8.88 7.00
CA TRP A 139 -4.14 9.10 6.29
C TRP A 139 -4.65 10.53 6.51
N PHE A 140 -5.20 11.16 5.48
CA PHE A 140 -5.71 12.53 5.58
C PHE A 140 -7.03 12.76 4.84
N SER A 141 -7.48 11.86 3.97
CA SER A 141 -8.73 12.04 3.22
C SER A 141 -9.39 10.70 2.91
N GLU A 142 -10.71 10.75 2.72
CA GLU A 142 -11.51 9.66 2.17
C GLU A 142 -12.41 10.22 1.06
N ILE A 143 -12.42 9.56 -0.09
CA ILE A 143 -13.16 9.99 -1.28
C ILE A 143 -14.27 8.99 -1.56
N ASP A 144 -15.48 9.47 -1.76
CA ASP A 144 -16.60 8.67 -2.26
C ASP A 144 -16.48 8.51 -3.78
N VAL A 145 -16.16 7.30 -4.21
CA VAL A 145 -15.93 6.97 -5.63
C VAL A 145 -17.21 7.00 -6.45
N SER A 146 -18.39 6.84 -5.82
CA SER A 146 -19.68 6.86 -6.53
C SER A 146 -19.94 8.18 -7.26
N ARG A 147 -19.24 9.23 -6.85
CA ARG A 147 -19.37 10.59 -7.41
C ARG A 147 -18.34 10.89 -8.50
N ASP A 148 -17.38 9.98 -8.75
CA ASP A 148 -16.30 10.19 -9.69
C ASP A 148 -16.08 8.98 -10.60
N ILE A 149 -16.61 9.08 -11.82
CA ILE A 149 -16.49 8.04 -12.84
C ILE A 149 -15.02 7.82 -13.24
N TYR A 150 -14.20 8.86 -13.17
CA TYR A 150 -12.79 8.79 -13.55
C TYR A 150 -11.99 7.95 -12.55
N LEU A 151 -12.15 8.24 -11.26
CA LEU A 151 -11.55 7.44 -10.18
C LEU A 151 -12.00 5.98 -10.25
N SER A 152 -13.28 5.72 -10.53
CA SER A 152 -13.79 4.36 -10.64
C SER A 152 -13.11 3.55 -11.76
N LYS A 153 -12.69 4.20 -12.85
CA LYS A 153 -11.94 3.58 -13.95
C LYS A 153 -10.49 3.27 -13.56
N ILE A 154 -9.81 4.20 -12.90
CA ILE A 154 -8.43 4.03 -12.41
C ILE A 154 -8.38 2.85 -11.43
N MET A 155 -9.40 2.70 -10.60
CA MET A 155 -9.47 1.64 -9.59
C MET A 155 -9.67 0.23 -10.15
N LYS A 156 -9.90 0.06 -11.45
CA LYS A 156 -10.00 -1.27 -12.09
C LYS A 156 -8.66 -1.96 -12.31
N VAL A 157 -7.54 -1.30 -12.02
CA VAL A 157 -6.21 -1.94 -12.09
C VAL A 157 -6.17 -3.12 -11.11
N GLN A 158 -5.79 -4.31 -11.60
CA GLN A 158 -5.90 -5.56 -10.85
C GLN A 158 -4.65 -5.94 -10.04
N GLN A 159 -3.52 -5.26 -10.26
CA GLN A 159 -2.30 -5.55 -9.51
C GLN A 159 -2.43 -5.12 -8.05
N THR A 160 -1.75 -5.82 -7.15
CA THR A 160 -1.74 -5.51 -5.72
C THR A 160 -1.17 -4.13 -5.45
N ILE A 161 -0.07 -3.77 -6.13
CA ILE A 161 0.48 -2.41 -6.16
C ILE A 161 0.49 -1.91 -7.60
N SER A 162 0.06 -0.68 -7.80
CA SER A 162 0.11 -0.01 -9.10
C SER A 162 0.54 1.44 -8.96
N ASN A 163 1.49 1.86 -9.80
CA ASN A 163 1.81 3.27 -9.95
C ASN A 163 0.76 3.92 -10.86
N ILE A 164 -0.01 4.84 -10.29
CA ILE A 164 -1.09 5.53 -10.99
C ILE A 164 -0.81 7.01 -11.23
N THR A 165 0.42 7.45 -11.04
CA THR A 165 0.85 8.86 -11.20
C THR A 165 0.46 9.45 -12.55
N LYS A 166 0.50 8.66 -13.62
CA LYS A 166 0.13 9.10 -14.98
C LYS A 166 -1.35 9.49 -15.14
N TYR A 167 -2.19 9.18 -14.16
CA TYR A 167 -3.61 9.51 -14.17
C TYR A 167 -3.95 10.71 -13.25
N ALA A 168 -2.94 11.32 -12.62
CA ALA A 168 -3.10 12.45 -11.71
C ALA A 168 -3.28 13.77 -12.46
#